data_3d67c60273e061a8bd3fcaaa40768e88
#
_entry.id   3d67c60273e061a8bd3fcaaa40768e88
#
_cell.length_a   1.000
_cell.length_b   1.000
_cell.length_c   1.000
_cell.angle_alpha   90.00
_cell.angle_beta   90.00
_cell.angle_gamma   90.00
#
_symmetry.space_group_name_H-M   'P 1'
#
loop_
_entity.id
_entity.type
_entity.pdbx_description
1 polymer ?
#
loop_
_entity_poly.entity_id
_entity_poly.type
_entity_poly.pdbx_seq_one_letter_code
_entity_poly.pdbx_strand_id
1 'polypeptide(L)'
;MNLEQKIYKKLLEVPKGQITTYGKLAKAVGLKNGQRTVGKIMNKNPYPVIIPCHRVVMSTGKIGGYAYGEHIKTKLLNDEGIQIKNGKIIDLEK
;
A
#
# COMPACT_ATOMS: atom_id res chain seq x y z
N MET A 1 6.59 20.43 3.45
CA MET A 1 6.37 19.11 2.81
C MET A 1 4.92 19.01 2.39
N ASN A 2 4.65 18.71 1.11
CA ASN A 2 3.27 18.57 0.65
C ASN A 2 2.69 17.20 1.03
N LEU A 3 1.42 16.99 0.75
CA LEU A 3 0.72 15.75 1.12
C LEU A 3 1.35 14.51 0.48
N GLU A 4 1.69 14.57 -0.80
CA GLU A 4 2.31 13.44 -1.49
C GLU A 4 3.63 13.05 -0.83
N GLN A 5 4.47 14.03 -0.52
CA GLN A 5 5.74 13.78 0.14
C GLN A 5 5.55 13.17 1.53
N LYS A 6 4.56 13.63 2.29
CA LYS A 6 4.25 13.07 3.61
C LYS A 6 3.85 11.61 3.51
N ILE A 7 3.00 11.28 2.53
CA ILE A 7 2.53 9.91 2.33
C ILE A 7 3.69 9.01 1.89
N TYR A 8 4.51 9.46 0.93
CA TYR A 8 5.65 8.67 0.48
C TYR A 8 6.65 8.44 1.60
N LYS A 9 6.89 9.45 2.44
CA LYS A 9 7.77 9.31 3.59
C LYS A 9 7.27 8.25 4.56
N LYS A 10 5.97 8.26 4.87
CA LYS A 10 5.37 7.25 5.75
C LYS A 10 5.45 5.86 5.12
N LEU A 11 5.24 5.78 3.82
CA LEU A 11 5.30 4.51 3.11
C LEU A 11 6.71 3.91 3.13
N LEU A 12 7.74 4.75 3.02
CA LEU A 12 9.13 4.30 3.10
C LEU A 12 9.46 3.69 4.47
N GLU A 13 8.68 3.98 5.50
CA GLU A 13 8.85 3.39 6.82
C GLU A 13 8.30 1.97 6.93
N VAL A 14 7.55 1.50 5.92
CA VAL A 14 6.99 0.14 5.91
C VAL A 14 8.05 -0.81 5.37
N PRO A 15 8.60 -1.70 6.22
CA PRO A 15 9.68 -2.56 5.79
C PRO A 15 9.20 -3.70 4.89
N LYS A 16 10.15 -4.32 4.19
CA LYS A 16 9.89 -5.51 3.39
C LYS A 16 9.29 -6.60 4.28
N GLY A 17 8.25 -7.25 3.78
CA GLY A 17 7.56 -8.30 4.52
C GLY A 17 6.43 -7.79 5.41
N GLN A 18 6.20 -6.49 5.41
CA GLN A 18 5.09 -5.88 6.12
C GLN A 18 4.19 -5.11 5.17
N ILE A 19 2.97 -4.82 5.61
CA ILE A 19 1.98 -4.09 4.84
C ILE A 19 1.36 -3.00 5.69
N THR A 20 0.76 -2.02 5.01
CA THR A 20 -0.08 -1.02 5.64
C THR A 20 -1.39 -0.92 4.86
N THR A 21 -2.31 -0.10 5.31
CA THR A 21 -3.58 0.09 4.60
C THR A 21 -3.72 1.54 4.16
N TYR A 22 -4.58 1.76 3.15
CA TYR A 22 -4.90 3.11 2.71
C TYR A 22 -5.41 3.97 3.86
N GLY A 23 -6.23 3.39 4.74
CA GLY A 23 -6.77 4.10 5.90
C GLY A 23 -5.70 4.47 6.91
N LYS A 24 -4.78 3.54 7.19
CA LYS A 24 -3.68 3.81 8.12
C LYS A 24 -2.77 4.91 7.61
N LEU A 25 -2.44 4.91 6.32
CA LEU A 25 -1.63 5.97 5.72
C LEU A 25 -2.35 7.32 5.78
N ALA A 26 -3.63 7.33 5.44
CA ALA A 26 -4.43 8.56 5.50
C ALA A 26 -4.41 9.14 6.92
N LYS A 27 -4.66 8.29 7.91
CA LYS A 27 -4.68 8.71 9.31
C LYS A 27 -3.31 9.22 9.75
N ALA A 28 -2.25 8.56 9.32
CA ALA A 28 -0.88 8.93 9.71
C ALA A 28 -0.48 10.33 9.22
N VAL A 29 -1.10 10.81 8.15
CA VAL A 29 -0.84 12.17 7.61
C VAL A 29 -1.97 13.15 7.92
N GLY A 30 -2.88 12.78 8.83
CA GLY A 30 -3.93 13.67 9.32
C GLY A 30 -5.15 13.80 8.43
N LEU A 31 -5.36 12.85 7.52
CA LEU A 31 -6.54 12.87 6.65
C LEU A 31 -7.68 12.08 7.27
N LYS A 32 -8.85 12.69 7.31
CA LYS A 32 -10.07 12.03 7.71
C LYS A 32 -10.72 11.42 6.47
N ASN A 33 -11.00 10.11 6.50
CA ASN A 33 -11.58 9.41 5.36
C ASN A 33 -10.78 9.60 4.06
N GLY A 34 -9.45 9.59 4.16
CA GLY A 34 -8.57 9.93 3.06
C GLY A 34 -8.13 8.75 2.19
N GLN A 35 -8.76 7.58 2.30
CA GLN A 35 -8.35 6.38 1.57
C GLN A 35 -8.31 6.61 0.06
N ARG A 36 -9.32 7.30 -0.49
CA ARG A 36 -9.38 7.59 -1.93
C ARG A 36 -8.25 8.51 -2.35
N THR A 37 -7.95 9.52 -1.55
CA THR A 37 -6.85 10.45 -1.82
C THR A 37 -5.51 9.70 -1.82
N VAL A 38 -5.29 8.84 -0.84
CA VAL A 38 -4.08 8.01 -0.78
C VAL A 38 -3.98 7.12 -2.01
N GLY A 39 -5.09 6.49 -2.43
CA GLY A 39 -5.11 5.65 -3.62
C GLY A 39 -4.71 6.41 -4.88
N LYS A 40 -5.19 7.64 -5.05
CA LYS A 40 -4.81 8.48 -6.19
C LYS A 40 -3.33 8.81 -6.17
N ILE A 41 -2.79 9.10 -4.99
CA ILE A 41 -1.35 9.41 -4.85
C ILE A 41 -0.52 8.17 -5.16
N MET A 42 -0.94 7.00 -4.71
CA MET A 42 -0.25 5.75 -5.00
C MET A 42 -0.17 5.49 -6.50
N ASN A 43 -1.23 5.79 -7.24
CA ASN A 43 -1.25 5.60 -8.69
C ASN A 43 -0.29 6.54 -9.43
N LYS A 44 0.15 7.62 -8.80
CA LYS A 44 1.08 8.59 -9.39
C LYS A 44 2.52 8.36 -8.96
N ASN A 45 2.79 7.32 -8.17
CA ASN A 45 4.13 7.06 -7.66
C ASN A 45 5.12 6.91 -8.83
N PRO A 46 6.11 7.81 -8.95
CA PRO A 46 7.09 7.75 -10.04
C PRO A 46 8.20 6.72 -9.80
N TYR A 47 8.30 6.17 -8.59
CA TYR A 47 9.38 5.26 -8.21
C TYR A 47 8.82 3.96 -7.64
N PRO A 48 8.20 3.11 -8.47
CA PRO A 48 7.62 1.85 -7.97
C PRO A 48 8.69 0.96 -7.35
N VAL A 49 8.33 0.23 -6.33
CA VAL A 49 9.19 -0.63 -5.51
C VAL A 49 10.13 0.18 -4.60
N ILE A 50 10.79 1.22 -5.10
CA ILE A 50 11.62 2.09 -4.26
C ILE A 50 10.76 2.81 -3.23
N ILE A 51 9.65 3.42 -3.69
CA ILE A 51 8.57 3.84 -2.80
C ILE A 51 7.55 2.70 -2.83
N PRO A 52 7.44 1.90 -1.75
CA PRO A 52 6.78 0.60 -1.83
C PRO A 52 5.25 0.68 -1.80
N CYS A 53 4.66 1.31 -2.80
CA CYS A 53 3.20 1.44 -2.87
C CYS A 53 2.49 0.09 -3.00
N HIS A 54 3.20 -0.97 -3.41
CA HIS A 54 2.65 -2.31 -3.43
C HIS A 54 2.34 -2.85 -2.03
N ARG A 55 2.92 -2.25 -0.97
CA ARG A 55 2.69 -2.66 0.42
C ARG A 55 1.43 -2.04 1.02
N VAL A 56 0.68 -1.26 0.25
CA VAL A 56 -0.57 -0.65 0.71
C VAL A 56 -1.74 -1.51 0.24
N VAL A 57 -2.53 -2.00 1.17
CA VAL A 57 -3.67 -2.87 0.88
C VAL A 57 -4.93 -2.29 1.50
N MET A 58 -6.08 -2.91 1.19
CA MET A 58 -7.35 -2.47 1.76
C MET A 58 -7.52 -3.02 3.17
N SER A 59 -8.22 -2.28 4.02
CA SER A 59 -8.49 -2.72 5.39
C SER A 59 -9.31 -4.01 5.46
N THR A 60 -10.01 -4.35 4.38
CA THR A 60 -10.77 -5.59 4.26
C THR A 60 -9.88 -6.82 4.03
N GLY A 61 -8.60 -6.63 3.79
CA GLY A 61 -7.66 -7.69 3.44
C GLY A 61 -7.45 -7.87 1.95
N LYS A 62 -8.29 -7.25 1.11
CA LYS A 62 -8.07 -7.25 -0.33
C LYS A 62 -6.81 -6.47 -0.66
N ILE A 63 -6.03 -6.95 -1.63
CA ILE A 63 -4.79 -6.27 -1.99
C ILE A 63 -5.02 -4.91 -2.64
N GLY A 64 -6.18 -4.70 -3.26
CA GLY A 64 -6.49 -3.43 -3.92
C GLY A 64 -5.81 -3.28 -5.27
N GLY A 65 -6.02 -2.14 -5.90
CA GLY A 65 -5.43 -1.83 -7.20
C GLY A 65 -3.96 -1.48 -7.13
N TYR A 66 -3.30 -1.50 -8.28
CA TYR A 66 -1.91 -1.12 -8.41
C TYR A 66 -1.71 -0.50 -9.80
N ALA A 67 -0.89 0.55 -9.88
CA ALA A 67 -0.67 1.28 -11.14
C ALA A 67 -0.12 0.37 -12.25
N TYR A 68 0.64 -0.65 -11.87
CA TYR A 68 1.26 -1.59 -12.82
C TYR A 68 0.53 -2.93 -12.91
N GLY A 69 -0.68 -3.00 -12.34
CA GLY A 69 -1.54 -4.17 -12.40
C GLY A 69 -1.54 -4.98 -11.11
N GLU A 70 -2.71 -5.51 -10.78
CA GLU A 70 -2.91 -6.30 -9.57
C GLU A 70 -2.04 -7.56 -9.56
N HIS A 71 -1.80 -8.14 -10.73
CA HIS A 71 -0.96 -9.32 -10.88
C HIS A 71 0.48 -9.04 -10.44
N ILE A 72 1.03 -7.90 -10.83
CA ILE A 72 2.39 -7.49 -10.42
C ILE A 72 2.42 -7.22 -8.91
N LYS A 73 1.39 -6.58 -8.37
CA LYS A 73 1.30 -6.33 -6.94
C LYS A 73 1.32 -7.64 -6.14
N THR A 74 0.54 -8.62 -6.58
CA THR A 74 0.50 -9.94 -5.95
C THR A 74 1.88 -10.59 -5.96
N LYS A 75 2.58 -10.54 -7.08
CA LYS A 75 3.92 -11.12 -7.20
C LYS A 75 4.90 -10.43 -6.26
N LEU A 76 4.89 -9.11 -6.20
CA LEU A 76 5.79 -8.35 -5.33
C LEU A 76 5.55 -8.70 -3.86
N LEU A 77 4.29 -8.78 -3.44
CA LEU A 77 3.94 -9.13 -2.07
C LEU A 77 4.33 -10.57 -1.74
N ASN A 78 4.09 -11.50 -2.66
CA ASN A 78 4.50 -12.90 -2.46
C ASN A 78 6.01 -13.01 -2.32
N ASP A 79 6.77 -12.28 -3.12
CA ASP A 79 8.24 -12.28 -3.04
C ASP A 79 8.73 -11.75 -1.69
N GLU A 80 7.93 -10.94 -1.03
CA GLU A 80 8.24 -10.40 0.30
C GLU A 80 7.70 -11.27 1.44
N GLY A 81 7.15 -12.44 1.13
CA GLY A 81 6.66 -13.37 2.13
C GLY A 81 5.21 -13.17 2.54
N ILE A 82 4.49 -12.29 1.89
CA ILE A 82 3.07 -12.06 2.17
C ILE A 82 2.25 -13.07 1.37
N GLN A 83 1.44 -13.87 2.07
CA GLN A 83 0.61 -14.87 1.43
C GLN A 83 -0.72 -14.27 0.96
N ILE A 84 -1.06 -14.52 -0.30
CA ILE A 84 -2.27 -13.99 -0.91
C ILE A 84 -3.05 -15.14 -1.54
N LYS A 85 -4.37 -15.16 -1.30
CA LYS A 85 -5.27 -16.14 -1.90
C LYS A 85 -6.52 -15.42 -2.39
N ASN A 86 -6.84 -15.60 -3.67
CA ASN A 86 -8.02 -14.99 -4.30
C ASN A 86 -8.06 -13.46 -4.10
N GLY A 87 -6.90 -12.81 -4.22
CA GLY A 87 -6.81 -11.36 -4.10
C GLY A 87 -6.89 -10.82 -2.68
N LYS A 88 -6.80 -11.70 -1.68
CA LYS A 88 -6.84 -11.30 -0.27
C LYS A 88 -5.60 -11.76 0.47
N ILE A 89 -5.15 -10.93 1.39
CA ILE A 89 -4.06 -11.28 2.29
C ILE A 89 -4.53 -12.37 3.25
N ILE A 90 -3.73 -13.41 3.41
CA ILE A 90 -3.93 -14.42 4.46
C ILE A 90 -3.20 -13.90 5.69
N ASP A 91 -3.78 -14.03 6.87
CA ASP A 91 -3.18 -13.58 8.14
C ASP A 91 -2.93 -12.07 8.21
N LEU A 92 -3.90 -11.29 7.78
CA LEU A 92 -3.82 -9.82 7.85
C LEU A 92 -3.51 -9.30 9.26
N GLU A 93 -3.88 -10.05 10.28
CA GLU A 93 -3.74 -9.63 11.68
C GLU A 93 -2.35 -9.85 12.27
N LYS A 94 -1.43 -10.42 11.51
CA LYS A 94 -0.07 -10.62 12.01
C LYS A 94 0.79 -9.36 11.94
#